data_a70cbbefd5886ee4b484343c06a55c91
#
_entry.id   a70cbbefd5886ee4b484343c06a55c91
#
_cell.length_a   1.000
_cell.length_b   1.000
_cell.length_c   1.000
_cell.angle_alpha   90.00
_cell.angle_beta   90.00
_cell.angle_gamma   90.00
#
_symmetry.space_group_name_H-M   'P 1'
#
loop_
_entity.id
_entity.type
_entity.pdbx_description
1 polymer ?
#
loop_
_entity_poly.entity_id
_entity_poly.type
_entity_poly.pdbx_seq_one_letter_code
_entity_poly.pdbx_strand_id
1 'polypeptide(L)' 'MIILYTTHCPKCKVLTKKLDAANVNYEICDDVEVMEEKNFSSLPMLEINSKLYNFTESIQLINIGGIIE' A
#
# COMPACT_ATOMS: atom_id res chain seq x y z
N MET A 1 -5.35 4.52 10.14
CA MET A 1 -4.63 5.27 9.10
C MET A 1 -4.03 4.31 8.09
N ILE A 2 -4.16 4.58 6.82
CA ILE A 2 -3.64 3.75 5.74
C ILE A 2 -2.63 4.57 4.94
N ILE A 3 -1.43 4.03 4.77
CA ILE A 3 -0.36 4.68 4.03
C ILE A 3 0.13 3.74 2.94
N LEU A 4 0.16 4.23 1.71
CA LEU A 4 0.72 3.48 0.57
C LEU A 4 2.14 3.98 0.28
N TYR A 5 3.11 3.11 0.44
CA TYR A 5 4.51 3.41 0.10
C TYR A 5 4.77 2.97 -1.33
N THR A 6 5.13 3.90 -2.19
CA THR A 6 5.21 3.65 -3.62
C THR A 6 6.34 4.47 -4.26
N THR A 7 6.96 3.89 -5.29
CA THR A 7 7.87 4.62 -6.18
C THR A 7 7.24 4.80 -7.58
N HIS A 8 5.92 4.67 -7.66
CA HIS A 8 5.15 4.80 -8.91
C HIS A 8 5.51 3.75 -9.97
N CYS A 9 5.94 2.56 -9.53
CA CYS A 9 6.19 1.43 -10.42
C CYS A 9 4.87 0.86 -10.97
N PRO A 10 4.90 -0.01 -12.01
CA PRO A 10 3.67 -0.60 -12.55
C PRO A 10 2.79 -1.30 -11.52
N LYS A 11 3.39 -2.06 -10.60
CA LYS A 11 2.64 -2.73 -9.52
C LYS A 11 2.01 -1.71 -8.58
N CYS A 12 2.71 -0.62 -8.32
CA CYS A 12 2.19 0.47 -7.48
C CYS A 12 0.93 1.07 -8.09
N LYS A 13 0.93 1.27 -9.40
CA LYS A 13 -0.24 1.81 -10.12
C LYS A 13 -1.42 0.86 -10.04
N VAL A 14 -1.18 -0.44 -10.17
CA VAL A 14 -2.24 -1.45 -10.05
C VAL A 14 -2.88 -1.39 -8.66
N LEU A 15 -2.05 -1.33 -7.62
CA LEU A 15 -2.55 -1.26 -6.25
C LEU A 15 -3.33 0.02 -5.99
N THR A 16 -2.84 1.15 -6.49
CA THR A 16 -3.53 2.44 -6.39
C THR A 16 -4.93 2.37 -6.99
N LYS A 17 -5.04 1.80 -8.20
CA LYS A 17 -6.34 1.65 -8.86
C LYS A 17 -7.29 0.78 -8.06
N LYS A 18 -6.81 -0.29 -7.46
CA LYS A 18 -7.63 -1.17 -6.65
C LYS A 18 -8.12 -0.50 -5.37
N LEU A 19 -7.25 0.26 -4.73
CA LEU A 19 -7.62 1.02 -3.53
C LEU A 19 -8.67 2.08 -3.85
N ASP A 20 -8.51 2.78 -4.97
CA ASP A 20 -9.48 3.79 -5.42
C ASP A 20 -10.83 3.15 -5.73
N ALA A 21 -10.82 2.01 -6.40
CA ALA A 21 -12.05 1.30 -6.74
C ALA A 21 -12.79 0.79 -5.50
N ALA A 22 -12.06 0.50 -4.43
CA ALA A 22 -12.63 0.06 -3.16
C ALA A 22 -13.03 1.22 -2.24
N ASN A 23 -12.88 2.47 -2.69
CA ASN A 23 -13.16 3.68 -1.90
C ASN A 23 -12.37 3.74 -0.59
N VAL A 24 -11.14 3.27 -0.62
CA VAL A 24 -10.26 3.30 0.56
C VAL A 24 -9.60 4.67 0.65
N ASN A 25 -9.66 5.28 1.83
CA ASN A 25 -8.94 6.51 2.11
C ASN A 25 -7.52 6.17 2.55
N TYR A 26 -6.53 6.62 1.79
CA TYR A 26 -5.13 6.33 2.09
C TYR A 26 -4.26 7.54 1.74
N GLU A 27 -3.09 7.57 2.34
CA GLU A 27 -2.08 8.58 2.01
C GLU A 27 -0.98 7.92 1.19
N ILE A 28 -0.36 8.68 0.30
CA ILE A 28 0.76 8.20 -0.50
C ILE A 28 2.06 8.73 0.09
N CYS A 29 3.01 7.83 0.32
CA CYS A 29 4.36 8.18 0.72
C CYS A 29 5.32 7.70 -0.37
N ASP A 30 5.97 8.64 -1.04
CA ASP A 30 6.95 8.33 -2.08
C ASP A 30 8.38 8.75 -1.68
N ASP A 31 8.59 8.97 -0.39
CA ASP A 31 9.88 9.36 0.14
C ASP A 31 10.78 8.12 0.28
N VAL A 32 11.78 8.03 -0.59
CA VAL A 32 12.71 6.90 -0.63
C VAL A 32 13.49 6.77 0.67
N GLU A 33 13.83 7.87 1.32
CA GLU A 33 14.56 7.83 2.58
C GLU A 33 13.76 7.15 3.69
N VAL A 34 12.47 7.44 3.76
CA VAL A 34 11.57 6.79 4.72
C VAL A 34 11.48 5.29 4.44
N MET A 35 11.38 4.92 3.17
CA MET A 35 11.33 3.51 2.78
C MET A 35 12.61 2.76 3.13
N GLU A 36 13.76 3.40 2.96
CA GLU A 36 15.05 2.82 3.32
C GLU A 36 15.17 2.62 4.84
N GLU A 37 14.70 3.56 5.63
CA GLU A 37 14.67 3.43 7.09
C GLU A 37 13.80 2.27 7.55
N LYS A 38 12.72 2.00 6.85
CA LYS A 38 11.81 0.90 7.17
C LYS A 38 12.29 -0.45 6.63
N ASN A 39 13.38 -0.46 5.85
CA ASN A 39 13.98 -1.68 5.29
C ASN A 39 13.00 -2.49 4.44
N PHE A 40 12.20 -1.81 3.61
CA PHE A 40 11.29 -2.51 2.72
C PHE A 40 12.07 -3.31 1.68
N SER A 41 11.76 -4.59 1.55
CA SER A 41 12.38 -5.47 0.58
C SER A 41 11.70 -5.41 -0.80
N SER A 42 10.51 -4.87 -0.86
CA SER A 42 9.76 -4.74 -2.12
C SER A 42 8.77 -3.59 -2.01
N LEU A 43 8.35 -3.10 -3.17
CA LEU A 43 7.31 -2.08 -3.28
C LEU A 43 6.28 -2.54 -4.31
N PRO A 44 5.03 -2.13 -4.21
CA PRO A 44 4.47 -1.25 -3.18
C PRO A 44 4.28 -1.96 -1.83
N MET A 45 4.24 -1.17 -0.76
CA MET A 45 3.91 -1.66 0.57
C MET A 45 2.73 -0.85 1.10
N LEU A 46 1.82 -1.51 1.77
CA LEU A 46 0.65 -0.87 2.36
C LEU A 46 0.71 -1.01 3.87
N GLU A 47 0.59 0.11 4.57
CA GLU A 47 0.55 0.11 6.04
C GLU A 47 -0.88 0.41 6.50
N ILE A 48 -1.44 -0.48 7.31
CA ILE A 48 -2.78 -0.31 7.88
C ILE A 48 -2.66 -0.43 9.39
N ASN A 49 -2.92 0.65 10.11
CA ASN A 49 -2.84 0.69 11.58
C ASN A 49 -1.53 0.11 12.11
N SER A 50 -0.41 0.55 11.53
CA SER A 50 0.96 0.14 11.88
C SER A 50 1.33 -1.28 11.47
N LYS A 51 0.50 -1.95 10.68
CA LYS A 51 0.78 -3.28 10.16
C LYS A 51 1.09 -3.20 8.68
N LEU A 52 2.18 -3.83 8.25
CA LEU A 52 2.66 -3.76 6.87
C LEU A 52 2.19 -4.96 6.05
N TYR A 53 1.80 -4.69 4.82
CA TYR A 53 1.37 -5.70 3.85
C TYR A 53 2.11 -5.49 2.53
N ASN A 54 2.54 -6.57 1.90
CA ASN A 54 3.17 -6.50 0.59
C ASN A 54 2.10 -6.38 -0.50
N PHE A 55 2.53 -6.35 -1.77
CA PHE A 55 1.60 -6.20 -2.90
C PHE A 55 0.55 -7.32 -2.92
N THR A 56 0.99 -8.58 -2.83
CA THR A 56 0.10 -9.74 -2.89
C THR A 56 -0.90 -9.72 -1.73
N GLU A 57 -0.42 -9.50 -0.53
CA GLU A 57 -1.28 -9.43 0.64
C GLU A 57 -2.29 -8.29 0.57
N SER A 58 -1.85 -7.14 0.06
CA SER A 58 -2.73 -5.98 -0.11
C SER A 58 -3.85 -6.27 -1.10
N ILE A 59 -3.54 -6.91 -2.23
CA ILE A 59 -4.53 -7.29 -3.22
C ILE A 59 -5.55 -8.27 -2.63
N GLN A 60 -5.09 -9.25 -1.88
CA GLN A 60 -5.97 -10.21 -1.22
C GLN A 60 -6.92 -9.51 -0.24
N LEU A 61 -6.41 -8.58 0.56
CA LEU A 61 -7.25 -7.82 1.50
C LEU A 61 -8.31 -7.01 0.78
N ILE A 62 -7.96 -6.36 -0.32
CA ILE A 62 -8.91 -5.58 -1.11
C ILE A 62 -10.00 -6.49 -1.67
N ASN A 63 -9.62 -7.64 -2.23
CA ASN A 63 -10.57 -8.56 -2.85
C ASN A 63 -11.59 -9.13 -1.88
N ILE A 64 -11.19 -9.36 -0.63
CA ILE A 64 -12.11 -9.89 0.39
C ILE A 64 -12.81 -8.79 1.18
N GLY A 65 -12.57 -7.52 0.83
CA GLY A 65 -13.13 -6.39 1.56
C GLY A 65 -12.58 -6.25 2.98
N GLY A 66 -11.37 -6.72 3.23
CA GLY A 66 -10.77 -6.73 4.56
C GLY A 66 -10.08 -5.43 4.96
N ILE A 67 -10.04 -4.43 4.08
CA ILE A 67 -9.46 -3.13 4.41
C ILE A 67 -10.56 -2.26 4.99
N ILE A 68 -10.52 -2.09 6.30
CA ILE A 68 -11.47 -1.26 7.03
C ILE A 68 -10.67 -0.26 7.84
N GLU A 69 -11.04 0.99 7.73
CA GLU A 69 -10.44 2.04 8.54
C GLU A 69 -11.41 2.60 9.55
#